data_73eadda79132a3bd242828eb6281a1a5
#
_entry.id   73eadda79132a3bd242828eb6281a1a5
#
_cell.length_a   1.000
_cell.length_b   1.000
_cell.length_c   1.000
_cell.angle_alpha   90.00
_cell.angle_beta   90.00
_cell.angle_gamma   90.00
#
_symmetry.space_group_name_H-M   'P 1'
#
loop_
_entity.id
_entity.type
_entity.pdbx_description
1 polymer ?
#
loop_
_entity_poly.entity_id
_entity_poly.type
_entity_poly.pdbx_seq_one_letter_code
_entity_poly.pdbx_strand_id
1 'polypeptide(L)'
;MTFLLNLITAAVLYGTPLLYGTSGEILTEKSGNLNLGVEGMMFMGGALGLGAAFYYEKLAGGAASAPLAVVIAIAASFLAGALAALLFSFLTITLRANQNVTGLALTIFGTGVGQYIGEFMRVREGTYVAVSNTLKGAFNGSPFPAFLQELPVVGRLLFSHSIFTYLGIALAVAMGLYLHRSRSGL
;
A
#
# COMPACT_ATOMS: atom_id res chain seq x y z
N MET A 1 24.82 -8.41 -15.91
CA MET A 1 24.80 -7.42 -14.83
C MET A 1 23.50 -6.64 -14.80
N THR A 2 23.02 -6.09 -15.92
CA THR A 2 21.77 -5.30 -16.01
C THR A 2 20.51 -6.10 -15.60
N PHE A 3 20.42 -7.40 -15.95
CA PHE A 3 19.30 -8.25 -15.58
C PHE A 3 19.13 -8.41 -14.07
N LEU A 4 20.23 -8.71 -13.36
CA LEU A 4 20.19 -8.85 -11.88
C LEU A 4 19.82 -7.54 -11.19
N LEU A 5 20.33 -6.40 -11.67
CA LEU A 5 19.98 -5.09 -11.13
C LEU A 5 18.50 -4.80 -11.33
N ASN A 6 17.95 -5.06 -12.50
CA ASN A 6 16.51 -4.88 -12.77
C ASN A 6 15.66 -5.81 -11.90
N LEU A 7 16.09 -7.06 -11.70
CA LEU A 7 15.40 -8.02 -10.84
C LEU A 7 15.33 -7.54 -9.39
N ILE A 8 16.47 -7.08 -8.83
CA ILE A 8 16.52 -6.58 -7.45
C ILE A 8 15.68 -5.30 -7.31
N THR A 9 15.79 -4.36 -8.24
CA THR A 9 14.99 -3.13 -8.23
C THR A 9 13.48 -3.45 -8.28
N ALA A 10 13.09 -4.40 -9.13
CA ALA A 10 11.68 -4.85 -9.21
C ALA A 10 11.25 -5.55 -7.91
N ALA A 11 12.11 -6.39 -7.31
CA ALA A 11 11.82 -7.04 -6.04
C ALA A 11 11.60 -6.02 -4.91
N VAL A 12 12.38 -4.95 -4.85
CA VAL A 12 12.17 -3.86 -3.88
C VAL A 12 10.85 -3.14 -4.14
N LEU A 13 10.55 -2.82 -5.40
CA LEU A 13 9.32 -2.13 -5.79
C LEU A 13 8.08 -2.93 -5.39
N TYR A 14 8.01 -4.21 -5.78
CA TYR A 14 6.87 -5.08 -5.48
C TYR A 14 6.86 -5.57 -4.03
N GLY A 15 8.00 -5.63 -3.37
CA GLY A 15 8.12 -5.97 -1.95
C GLY A 15 7.69 -4.84 -1.01
N THR A 16 7.71 -3.59 -1.47
CA THR A 16 7.36 -2.43 -0.63
C THR A 16 5.93 -2.53 -0.05
N PRO A 17 4.86 -2.79 -0.83
CA PRO A 17 3.53 -2.97 -0.27
C PRO A 17 3.46 -4.13 0.74
N LEU A 18 4.15 -5.24 0.47
CA LEU A 18 4.19 -6.39 1.37
C LEU A 18 4.86 -6.03 2.70
N LEU A 19 5.91 -5.20 2.68
CA LEU A 19 6.56 -4.71 3.90
C LEU A 19 5.59 -3.93 4.79
N TYR A 20 4.73 -3.08 4.23
CA TYR A 20 3.69 -2.37 4.99
C TYR A 20 2.66 -3.34 5.56
N GLY A 21 2.16 -4.27 4.74
CA GLY A 21 1.19 -5.28 5.17
C GLY A 21 1.73 -6.15 6.30
N THR A 22 2.93 -6.69 6.14
CA THR A 22 3.59 -7.51 7.16
C THR A 22 3.85 -6.73 8.44
N SER A 23 4.24 -5.45 8.33
CA SER A 23 4.42 -4.59 9.49
C SER A 23 3.12 -4.42 10.28
N GLY A 24 1.99 -4.22 9.60
CA GLY A 24 0.68 -4.17 10.24
C GLY A 24 0.31 -5.49 10.91
N GLU A 25 0.56 -6.63 10.23
CA GLU A 25 0.23 -7.96 10.75
C GLU A 25 1.04 -8.31 12.00
N ILE A 26 2.32 -7.98 12.06
CA ILE A 26 3.13 -8.19 13.26
C ILE A 26 2.52 -7.48 14.48
N LEU A 27 1.94 -6.30 14.33
CA LEU A 27 1.25 -5.60 15.41
C LEU A 27 -0.03 -6.30 15.84
N THR A 28 -0.82 -6.80 14.88
CA THR A 28 -2.05 -7.56 15.19
C THR A 28 -1.74 -8.90 15.85
N GLU A 29 -0.74 -9.62 15.39
CA GLU A 29 -0.29 -10.87 16.01
C GLU A 29 0.22 -10.65 17.45
N LYS A 30 1.00 -9.61 17.70
CA LYS A 30 1.46 -9.24 19.04
C LYS A 30 0.30 -8.89 19.97
N SER A 31 -0.81 -8.38 19.46
CA SER A 31 -2.03 -8.14 20.24
C SER A 31 -2.90 -9.40 20.44
N GLY A 32 -2.47 -10.55 19.94
CA GLY A 32 -3.19 -11.82 20.05
C GLY A 32 -4.22 -12.07 18.94
N ASN A 33 -4.19 -11.27 17.88
CA ASN A 33 -5.13 -11.40 16.75
C ASN A 33 -4.38 -11.71 15.46
N LEU A 34 -4.51 -12.92 14.94
CA LEU A 34 -3.97 -13.31 13.64
C LEU A 34 -4.93 -12.91 12.53
N ASN A 35 -4.52 -11.96 11.67
CA ASN A 35 -5.34 -11.45 10.59
C ASN A 35 -4.84 -11.88 9.21
N LEU A 36 -5.30 -13.02 8.73
CA LEU A 36 -5.00 -13.50 7.37
C LEU A 36 -5.71 -12.69 6.26
N GLY A 37 -6.47 -11.65 6.63
CA GLY A 37 -7.21 -10.79 5.70
C GLY A 37 -6.42 -9.60 5.14
N VAL A 38 -5.17 -9.42 5.53
CA VAL A 38 -4.34 -8.25 5.18
C VAL A 38 -4.22 -8.07 3.66
N GLU A 39 -4.04 -9.14 2.89
CA GLU A 39 -3.96 -9.07 1.43
C GLU A 39 -5.24 -8.49 0.80
N GLY A 40 -6.41 -8.95 1.26
CA GLY A 40 -7.70 -8.42 0.81
C GLY A 40 -7.87 -6.94 1.15
N MET A 41 -7.48 -6.54 2.38
CA MET A 41 -7.51 -5.14 2.82
C MET A 41 -6.60 -4.27 1.96
N MET A 42 -5.39 -4.73 1.66
CA MET A 42 -4.44 -4.03 0.81
C MET A 42 -4.96 -3.86 -0.61
N PHE A 43 -5.53 -4.92 -1.19
CA PHE A 43 -6.07 -4.89 -2.54
C PHE A 43 -7.26 -3.92 -2.66
N MET A 44 -8.17 -3.96 -1.70
CA MET A 44 -9.30 -3.03 -1.61
C MET A 44 -8.83 -1.58 -1.42
N GLY A 45 -7.84 -1.37 -0.54
CA GLY A 45 -7.22 -0.07 -0.32
C GLY A 45 -6.57 0.47 -1.59
N GLY A 46 -5.83 -0.36 -2.32
CA GLY A 46 -5.19 0.01 -3.59
C GLY A 46 -6.20 0.42 -4.67
N ALA A 47 -7.28 -0.36 -4.82
CA ALA A 47 -8.34 -0.05 -5.79
C ALA A 47 -9.05 1.28 -5.49
N LEU A 48 -9.40 1.53 -4.21
CA LEU A 48 -10.04 2.78 -3.80
C LEU A 48 -9.08 3.97 -3.87
N GLY A 49 -7.82 3.79 -3.51
CA GLY A 49 -6.80 4.83 -3.62
C GLY A 49 -6.55 5.25 -5.07
N LEU A 50 -6.42 4.28 -5.98
CA LEU A 50 -6.31 4.56 -7.42
C LEU A 50 -7.56 5.29 -7.94
N GLY A 51 -8.75 4.79 -7.58
CA GLY A 51 -10.01 5.41 -7.98
C GLY A 51 -10.13 6.85 -7.51
N ALA A 52 -9.80 7.11 -6.25
CA ALA A 52 -9.84 8.45 -5.67
C ALA A 52 -8.87 9.42 -6.36
N ALA A 53 -7.63 9.00 -6.62
CA ALA A 53 -6.66 9.80 -7.36
C ALA A 53 -7.12 10.09 -8.79
N PHE A 54 -7.64 9.07 -9.49
CA PHE A 54 -8.13 9.20 -10.85
C PHE A 54 -9.32 10.17 -10.95
N TYR A 55 -10.33 10.01 -10.10
CA TYR A 55 -11.49 10.90 -10.13
C TYR A 55 -11.16 12.32 -9.69
N TYR A 56 -10.23 12.48 -8.73
CA TYR A 56 -9.70 13.81 -8.41
C TYR A 56 -9.04 14.46 -9.63
N GLU A 57 -8.16 13.75 -10.33
CA GLU A 57 -7.50 14.26 -11.53
C GLU A 57 -8.51 14.63 -12.62
N LYS A 58 -9.50 13.77 -12.86
CA LYS A 58 -10.56 13.98 -13.83
C LYS A 58 -11.41 15.21 -13.50
N LEU A 59 -11.76 15.43 -12.23
CA LEU A 59 -12.56 16.56 -11.78
C LEU A 59 -11.78 17.87 -11.78
N ALA A 60 -10.52 17.83 -11.38
CA ALA A 60 -9.66 19.01 -11.35
C ALA A 60 -9.13 19.40 -12.73
N GLY A 61 -9.15 18.50 -13.72
CA GLY A 61 -8.65 18.73 -15.06
C GLY A 61 -7.21 19.23 -15.07
N GLY A 62 -6.93 20.29 -15.82
CA GLY A 62 -5.59 20.90 -15.91
C GLY A 62 -5.07 21.55 -14.61
N ALA A 63 -5.92 21.71 -13.59
CA ALA A 63 -5.54 22.25 -12.27
C ALA A 63 -5.20 21.16 -11.23
N ALA A 64 -5.11 19.90 -11.65
CA ALA A 64 -4.80 18.80 -10.73
C ALA A 64 -3.41 18.96 -10.10
N SER A 65 -3.39 18.99 -8.76
CA SER A 65 -2.16 19.08 -7.97
C SER A 65 -1.67 17.68 -7.61
N ALA A 66 -0.45 17.33 -8.02
CA ALA A 66 0.12 16.01 -7.73
C ALA A 66 0.25 15.72 -6.22
N PRO A 67 0.72 16.64 -5.35
CA PRO A 67 0.73 16.40 -3.91
C PRO A 67 -0.65 16.14 -3.32
N LEU A 68 -1.67 16.88 -3.78
CA LEU A 68 -3.05 16.68 -3.30
C LEU A 68 -3.62 15.34 -3.76
N ALA A 69 -3.32 14.90 -4.99
CA ALA A 69 -3.71 13.58 -5.47
C ALA A 69 -3.10 12.46 -4.62
N VAL A 70 -1.83 12.59 -4.23
CA VAL A 70 -1.15 11.63 -3.32
C VAL A 70 -1.87 11.58 -1.97
N VAL A 71 -2.18 12.73 -1.36
CA VAL A 71 -2.89 12.80 -0.07
C VAL A 71 -4.27 12.17 -0.18
N ILE A 72 -5.03 12.46 -1.24
CA ILE A 72 -6.36 11.88 -1.48
C ILE A 72 -6.28 10.36 -1.65
N ALA A 73 -5.31 9.87 -2.44
CA ALA A 73 -5.11 8.43 -2.62
C ALA A 73 -4.78 7.72 -1.31
N ILE A 74 -3.85 8.28 -0.52
CA ILE A 74 -3.46 7.72 0.79
C ILE A 74 -4.66 7.72 1.74
N ALA A 75 -5.40 8.84 1.83
CA ALA A 75 -6.58 8.93 2.69
C ALA A 75 -7.66 7.92 2.30
N ALA A 76 -7.95 7.77 1.01
CA ALA A 76 -8.92 6.80 0.52
C ALA A 76 -8.48 5.35 0.79
N SER A 77 -7.21 5.04 0.54
CA SER A 77 -6.64 3.71 0.84
C SER A 77 -6.67 3.40 2.34
N PHE A 78 -6.31 4.38 3.17
CA PHE A 78 -6.35 4.25 4.63
C PHE A 78 -7.77 4.03 5.14
N LEU A 79 -8.74 4.80 4.68
CA LEU A 79 -10.16 4.63 5.06
C LEU A 79 -10.68 3.25 4.65
N ALA A 80 -10.36 2.78 3.44
CA ALA A 80 -10.75 1.46 2.99
C ALA A 80 -10.16 0.36 3.86
N GLY A 81 -8.87 0.43 4.15
CA GLY A 81 -8.19 -0.51 5.03
C GLY A 81 -8.74 -0.47 6.47
N ALA A 82 -9.01 0.73 7.00
CA ALA A 82 -9.57 0.91 8.33
C ALA A 82 -10.99 0.31 8.45
N LEU A 83 -11.84 0.48 7.42
CA LEU A 83 -13.17 -0.13 7.39
C LEU A 83 -13.10 -1.66 7.35
N ALA A 84 -12.18 -2.22 6.57
CA ALA A 84 -11.97 -3.66 6.51
C ALA A 84 -11.40 -4.21 7.83
N ALA A 85 -10.47 -3.48 8.47
CA ALA A 85 -9.94 -3.82 9.78
C ALA A 85 -11.03 -3.74 10.88
N LEU A 86 -11.92 -2.75 10.80
CA LEU A 86 -13.06 -2.62 11.70
C LEU A 86 -14.02 -3.82 11.55
N LEU A 87 -14.28 -4.24 10.31
CA LEU A 87 -15.08 -5.44 10.04
C LEU A 87 -14.44 -6.69 10.64
N PHE A 88 -13.13 -6.89 10.42
CA PHE A 88 -12.37 -7.99 11.02
C PHE A 88 -12.44 -7.96 12.55
N SER A 89 -12.19 -6.81 13.17
CA SER A 89 -12.23 -6.64 14.63
C SER A 89 -13.62 -6.92 15.19
N PHE A 90 -14.67 -6.45 14.54
CA PHE A 90 -16.05 -6.70 14.97
C PHE A 90 -16.36 -8.19 14.96
N LEU A 91 -15.99 -8.90 13.90
CA LEU A 91 -16.23 -10.34 13.79
C LEU A 91 -15.40 -11.16 14.80
N THR A 92 -14.11 -10.83 14.96
CA THR A 92 -13.19 -11.65 15.77
C THR A 92 -13.24 -11.29 17.26
N ILE A 93 -13.37 -10.02 17.59
CA ILE A 93 -13.36 -9.55 18.99
C ILE A 93 -14.77 -9.53 19.56
N THR A 94 -15.73 -8.90 18.87
CA THR A 94 -17.09 -8.75 19.38
C THR A 94 -17.89 -10.03 19.25
N LEU A 95 -17.90 -10.65 18.06
CA LEU A 95 -18.63 -11.89 17.80
C LEU A 95 -17.83 -13.15 18.13
N ARG A 96 -16.57 -13.02 18.49
CA ARG A 96 -15.66 -14.14 18.84
C ARG A 96 -15.56 -15.20 17.73
N ALA A 97 -15.68 -14.80 16.47
CA ALA A 97 -15.51 -15.69 15.33
C ALA A 97 -14.06 -16.18 15.23
N ASN A 98 -13.85 -17.30 14.58
CA ASN A 98 -12.52 -17.85 14.35
C ASN A 98 -11.68 -16.88 13.49
N GLN A 99 -10.54 -16.42 14.00
CA GLN A 99 -9.69 -15.42 13.37
C GLN A 99 -9.18 -15.87 11.99
N ASN A 100 -8.74 -17.12 11.87
CA ASN A 100 -8.19 -17.65 10.63
C ASN A 100 -9.26 -17.70 9.53
N VAL A 101 -10.44 -18.22 9.86
CA VAL A 101 -11.56 -18.31 8.91
C VAL A 101 -12.05 -16.92 8.51
N THR A 102 -12.17 -16.00 9.47
CA THR A 102 -12.57 -14.62 9.22
C THR A 102 -11.55 -13.89 8.35
N GLY A 103 -10.26 -14.07 8.62
CA GLY A 103 -9.18 -13.47 7.83
C GLY A 103 -9.20 -13.97 6.39
N LEU A 104 -9.28 -15.29 6.17
CA LEU A 104 -9.36 -15.86 4.82
C LEU A 104 -10.61 -15.40 4.07
N ALA A 105 -11.77 -15.35 4.74
CA ALA A 105 -13.00 -14.81 4.15
C ALA A 105 -12.84 -13.34 3.75
N LEU A 106 -12.15 -12.56 4.59
CA LEU A 106 -11.88 -11.14 4.31
C LEU A 106 -10.89 -10.95 3.15
N THR A 107 -9.93 -11.84 2.96
CA THR A 107 -9.06 -11.85 1.77
C THR A 107 -9.87 -12.04 0.50
N ILE A 108 -10.76 -13.04 0.46
CA ILE A 108 -11.63 -13.29 -0.69
C ILE A 108 -12.58 -12.12 -0.93
N PHE A 109 -13.21 -11.61 0.14
CA PHE A 109 -14.10 -10.46 0.05
C PHE A 109 -13.37 -9.20 -0.44
N GLY A 110 -12.23 -8.87 0.15
CA GLY A 110 -11.45 -7.67 -0.20
C GLY A 110 -10.92 -7.70 -1.63
N THR A 111 -10.44 -8.85 -2.10
CA THR A 111 -10.04 -9.03 -3.50
C THR A 111 -11.22 -8.90 -4.44
N GLY A 112 -12.37 -9.48 -4.10
CA GLY A 112 -13.60 -9.35 -4.87
C GLY A 112 -14.10 -7.91 -4.96
N VAL A 113 -14.10 -7.17 -3.84
CA VAL A 113 -14.45 -5.74 -3.81
C VAL A 113 -13.48 -4.91 -4.66
N GLY A 114 -12.18 -5.14 -4.54
CA GLY A 114 -11.19 -4.40 -5.33
C GLY A 114 -11.31 -4.68 -6.82
N GLN A 115 -11.55 -5.92 -7.22
CA GLN A 115 -11.82 -6.30 -8.61
C GLN A 115 -13.11 -5.65 -9.13
N TYR A 116 -14.19 -5.67 -8.33
CA TYR A 116 -15.44 -5.03 -8.69
C TYR A 116 -15.28 -3.53 -8.92
N ILE A 117 -14.56 -2.84 -8.03
CA ILE A 117 -14.26 -1.41 -8.16
C ILE A 117 -13.46 -1.14 -9.44
N GLY A 118 -12.42 -1.92 -9.72
CA GLY A 118 -11.62 -1.79 -10.93
C GLY A 118 -12.44 -2.00 -12.20
N GLU A 119 -13.29 -3.03 -12.22
CA GLU A 119 -14.17 -3.32 -13.35
C GLU A 119 -15.27 -2.27 -13.51
N PHE A 120 -15.87 -1.81 -12.41
CA PHE A 120 -16.85 -0.72 -12.44
C PHE A 120 -16.28 0.55 -13.05
N MET A 121 -15.05 0.93 -12.64
CA MET A 121 -14.36 2.08 -13.23
C MET A 121 -14.06 1.86 -14.71
N ARG A 122 -13.57 0.67 -15.08
CA ARG A 122 -13.28 0.32 -16.49
C ARG A 122 -14.52 0.44 -17.38
N VAL A 123 -15.65 -0.09 -16.94
CA VAL A 123 -16.92 -0.02 -17.69
C VAL A 123 -17.41 1.42 -17.81
N ARG A 124 -17.34 2.17 -16.71
CA ARG A 124 -17.80 3.57 -16.69
C ARG A 124 -16.97 4.50 -17.56
N GLU A 125 -15.66 4.28 -17.62
CA GLU A 125 -14.73 5.12 -18.40
C GLU A 125 -14.49 4.60 -19.83
N GLY A 126 -14.97 3.40 -20.15
CA GLY A 126 -14.76 2.75 -21.45
C GLY A 126 -13.32 2.29 -21.71
N THR A 127 -12.42 2.42 -20.74
CA THR A 127 -11.01 2.06 -20.83
C THR A 127 -10.45 1.71 -19.46
N TYR A 128 -9.24 1.12 -19.46
CA TYR A 128 -8.51 0.90 -18.20
C TYR A 128 -8.16 2.23 -17.55
N VAL A 129 -8.49 2.33 -16.26
CA VAL A 129 -8.26 3.54 -15.45
C VAL A 129 -6.78 3.62 -15.06
N ALA A 130 -6.18 4.75 -15.38
CA ALA A 130 -4.82 5.07 -14.99
C ALA A 130 -4.70 6.58 -14.73
N VAL A 131 -3.90 6.95 -13.76
CA VAL A 131 -3.56 8.36 -13.50
C VAL A 131 -2.49 8.83 -14.49
N SER A 132 -2.39 10.13 -14.70
CA SER A 132 -1.40 10.74 -15.60
C SER A 132 0.04 10.43 -15.21
N ASN A 133 0.97 10.62 -16.15
CA ASN A 133 2.39 10.40 -15.88
C ASN A 133 2.95 11.38 -14.83
N THR A 134 2.38 12.57 -14.72
CA THR A 134 2.74 13.56 -13.68
C THR A 134 2.40 13.03 -12.29
N LEU A 135 1.20 12.47 -12.11
CA LEU A 135 0.79 11.87 -10.85
C LEU A 135 1.60 10.60 -10.55
N LYS A 136 1.82 9.73 -11.56
CA LYS A 136 2.70 8.56 -11.39
C LYS A 136 4.09 8.95 -10.93
N GLY A 137 4.65 10.04 -11.46
CA GLY A 137 5.92 10.60 -11.03
C GLY A 137 5.94 11.00 -9.56
N ALA A 138 4.85 11.57 -9.04
CA ALA A 138 4.73 11.94 -7.64
C ALA A 138 4.70 10.72 -6.69
N PHE A 139 4.15 9.59 -7.14
CA PHE A 139 4.15 8.34 -6.37
C PHE A 139 5.48 7.58 -6.48
N ASN A 140 6.07 7.54 -7.66
CA ASN A 140 7.23 6.71 -7.97
C ASN A 140 8.55 7.47 -7.95
N GLY A 141 8.51 8.80 -7.86
CA GLY A 141 9.70 9.64 -7.86
C GLY A 141 10.61 9.35 -6.67
N SER A 142 11.92 9.29 -6.94
CA SER A 142 12.92 9.20 -5.88
C SER A 142 13.10 10.56 -5.19
N PRO A 143 13.22 10.58 -3.84
CA PRO A 143 13.52 11.81 -3.10
C PRO A 143 14.97 12.26 -3.24
N PHE A 144 15.84 11.45 -3.84
CA PHE A 144 17.27 11.75 -3.96
C PHE A 144 17.60 12.50 -5.24
N PRO A 145 18.62 13.38 -5.24
CA PRO A 145 19.04 14.10 -6.42
C PRO A 145 19.64 13.17 -7.49
N ALA A 146 19.57 13.57 -8.76
CA ALA A 146 19.96 12.76 -9.91
C ALA A 146 21.40 12.22 -9.84
N PHE A 147 22.35 13.00 -9.32
CA PHE A 147 23.75 12.56 -9.22
C PHE A 147 23.96 11.31 -8.35
N LEU A 148 23.11 11.10 -7.34
CA LEU A 148 23.15 9.88 -6.50
C LEU A 148 22.50 8.69 -7.21
N GLN A 149 21.46 8.95 -8.01
CA GLN A 149 20.76 7.91 -8.76
C GLN A 149 21.59 7.37 -9.93
N GLU A 150 22.49 8.21 -10.49
CA GLU A 150 23.37 7.86 -11.60
C GLU A 150 24.62 7.06 -11.21
N LEU A 151 24.88 6.89 -9.91
CA LEU A 151 25.98 6.06 -9.45
C LEU A 151 25.83 4.63 -9.97
N PRO A 152 26.88 4.05 -10.58
CA PRO A 152 26.79 2.71 -11.12
C PRO A 152 26.48 1.70 -10.00
N VAL A 153 25.49 0.84 -10.22
CA VAL A 153 24.97 -0.20 -9.30
C VAL A 153 24.32 0.39 -8.02
N VAL A 154 25.06 1.15 -7.23
CA VAL A 154 24.62 1.69 -5.93
C VAL A 154 23.45 2.68 -6.10
N GLY A 155 23.51 3.55 -7.10
CA GLY A 155 22.45 4.52 -7.40
C GLY A 155 21.10 3.84 -7.64
N ARG A 156 21.11 2.81 -8.47
CA ARG A 156 19.92 2.03 -8.79
C ARG A 156 19.38 1.21 -7.62
N LEU A 157 20.27 0.63 -6.82
CA LEU A 157 19.89 -0.24 -5.71
C LEU A 157 19.42 0.52 -4.47
N LEU A 158 20.03 1.69 -4.19
CA LEU A 158 19.79 2.40 -2.94
C LEU A 158 19.09 3.76 -3.11
N PHE A 159 19.20 4.44 -4.25
CA PHE A 159 18.73 5.81 -4.40
C PHE A 159 17.64 6.02 -5.47
N SER A 160 17.23 4.96 -6.17
CA SER A 160 16.24 5.06 -7.26
C SER A 160 14.85 4.57 -6.88
N HIS A 161 14.56 4.43 -5.59
CA HIS A 161 13.26 3.98 -5.12
C HIS A 161 12.36 5.16 -4.72
N SER A 162 11.05 4.90 -4.66
CA SER A 162 10.08 5.91 -4.22
C SER A 162 10.24 6.26 -2.74
N ILE A 163 9.79 7.45 -2.35
CA ILE A 163 9.76 7.88 -0.96
C ILE A 163 9.02 6.87 -0.05
N PHE A 164 8.00 6.20 -0.58
CA PHE A 164 7.24 5.18 0.16
C PHE A 164 8.08 3.96 0.51
N THR A 165 9.05 3.58 -0.32
CA THR A 165 9.98 2.50 0.00
C THR A 165 10.83 2.84 1.24
N TYR A 166 11.39 4.03 1.28
CA TYR A 166 12.21 4.47 2.43
C TYR A 166 11.36 4.65 3.70
N LEU A 167 10.15 5.20 3.56
CA LEU A 167 9.21 5.30 4.67
C LEU A 167 8.81 3.91 5.20
N GLY A 168 8.58 2.94 4.31
CA GLY A 168 8.28 1.57 4.70
C GLY A 168 9.41 0.92 5.49
N ILE A 169 10.66 1.08 5.02
CA ILE A 169 11.86 0.58 5.74
C ILE A 169 12.00 1.27 7.09
N ALA A 170 11.87 2.61 7.13
CA ALA A 170 11.95 3.38 8.37
C ALA A 170 10.87 2.96 9.37
N LEU A 171 9.63 2.74 8.90
CA LEU A 171 8.52 2.27 9.71
C LEU A 171 8.80 0.87 10.27
N ALA A 172 9.26 -0.06 9.44
CA ALA A 172 9.58 -1.42 9.86
C ALA A 172 10.70 -1.45 10.93
N VAL A 173 11.74 -0.64 10.74
CA VAL A 173 12.82 -0.49 11.74
C VAL A 173 12.30 0.14 13.03
N ALA A 174 11.54 1.23 12.95
CA ALA A 174 10.97 1.90 14.10
C ALA A 174 10.06 0.97 14.90
N MET A 175 9.22 0.20 14.19
CA MET A 175 8.34 -0.78 14.81
C MET A 175 9.12 -1.92 15.45
N GLY A 176 10.15 -2.44 14.79
CA GLY A 176 11.02 -3.45 15.36
C GLY A 176 11.70 -2.97 16.66
N LEU A 177 12.20 -1.75 16.67
CA LEU A 177 12.77 -1.13 17.87
C LEU A 177 11.73 -0.92 18.96
N TYR A 178 10.53 -0.47 18.60
CA TYR A 178 9.42 -0.32 19.54
C TYR A 178 9.04 -1.64 20.18
N LEU A 179 8.82 -2.68 19.38
CA LEU A 179 8.45 -4.02 19.87
C LEU A 179 9.55 -4.67 20.73
N HIS A 180 10.82 -4.38 20.42
CA HIS A 180 11.94 -4.97 21.17
C HIS A 180 12.24 -4.21 22.49
N ARG A 181 11.98 -2.91 22.55
CA ARG A 181 12.37 -2.05 23.69
C ARG A 181 11.23 -1.63 24.60
N SER A 182 9.98 -1.70 24.14
CA SER A 182 8.84 -1.27 24.95
C SER A 182 8.22 -2.45 25.71
N ARG A 183 7.69 -2.14 26.92
CA ARG A 183 6.90 -3.14 27.69
C ARG A 183 5.63 -3.59 26.96
N SER A 184 5.11 -2.76 26.07
CA SER A 184 3.96 -3.10 25.23
C SER A 184 4.30 -4.02 24.07
N GLY A 185 5.59 -4.22 23.75
CA GLY A 185 6.06 -5.12 22.69
C GLY A 185 6.51 -6.48 23.20
N LEU A 186 6.63 -6.63 24.52
CA LEU A 186 6.95 -7.90 25.20
C LEU A 186 5.68 -8.58 25.66
#